data_16604ba54d1ebdc59924fbc9cefecd06
#
_entry.id   16604ba54d1ebdc59924fbc9cefecd06
#
_cell.length_a   1.000
_cell.length_b   1.000
_cell.length_c   1.000
_cell.angle_alpha   90.00
_cell.angle_beta   90.00
_cell.angle_gamma   90.00
#
_symmetry.space_group_name_H-M   'P 1'
#
loop_
_entity.id
_entity.type
_entity.pdbx_description
1 polymer ?
#
loop_
_entity_poly.entity_id
_entity_poly.type
_entity_poly.pdbx_seq_one_letter_code
_entity_poly.pdbx_strand_id
1 'polypeptide(L)'
;LGDVYKRQAQAPCQLVGVPNVEWTFRIAQVLAELGAERALVVHGADGLCELTTTAKTHVAELRDGKVELYQLEPEEVGLPRGNLEEMRIDSPEESAQMIREILQGKNQGTPRHVALYNAAGALVVAGKVEDLRDGVERATQLVDSGSAWQRLDELVEFTNRAA
;
A
#
# COMPACT_ATOMS: atom_id res chain seq x y z
N LEU A 1 13.27 1.64 -13.95
CA LEU A 1 12.97 3.00 -14.47
C LEU A 1 11.95 3.76 -13.59
N GLY A 2 11.08 3.08 -12.81
CA GLY A 2 10.07 3.73 -11.96
C GLY A 2 10.62 4.58 -10.81
N ASP A 3 11.79 4.27 -10.27
CA ASP A 3 12.33 4.96 -9.09
C ASP A 3 12.90 6.36 -9.36
N VAL A 4 13.28 6.67 -10.59
CA VAL A 4 13.85 7.97 -10.95
C VAL A 4 12.80 9.08 -10.80
N TYR A 5 11.54 8.81 -11.14
CA TYR A 5 10.45 9.79 -11.08
C TYR A 5 9.97 10.07 -9.65
N LYS A 6 10.03 9.09 -8.75
CA LYS A 6 9.66 9.29 -7.33
C LYS A 6 10.58 10.28 -6.64
N ARG A 7 11.87 10.28 -6.98
CA ARG A 7 12.86 11.25 -6.48
C ARG A 7 12.59 12.67 -6.94
N GLN A 8 12.06 12.86 -8.15
CA GLN A 8 11.74 14.19 -8.68
C GLN A 8 10.60 14.86 -7.90
N ALA A 9 9.67 14.08 -7.35
CA ALA A 9 8.58 14.58 -6.54
C ALA A 9 9.00 14.99 -5.13
N GLN A 10 10.22 14.63 -4.69
CA GLN A 10 10.75 14.89 -3.33
C GLN A 10 9.74 14.52 -2.23
N ALA A 11 9.04 13.39 -2.39
CA ALA A 11 8.02 12.96 -1.45
C ALA A 11 8.65 12.66 -0.07
N PRO A 12 8.30 13.43 0.99
CA PRO A 12 8.90 13.24 2.30
C PRO A 12 8.42 11.98 3.01
N CYS A 13 7.29 11.44 2.57
CA CYS A 13 6.63 10.27 3.16
C CYS A 13 6.45 9.18 2.10
N GLN A 14 6.87 7.94 2.39
CA GLN A 14 6.88 6.87 1.40
C GLN A 14 6.45 5.52 1.97
N LEU A 15 5.60 4.79 1.24
CA LEU A 15 5.40 3.35 1.39
C LEU A 15 6.13 2.65 0.24
N VAL A 16 7.07 1.76 0.55
CA VAL A 16 7.95 1.11 -0.44
C VAL A 16 7.93 -0.40 -0.25
N GLY A 17 7.54 -1.13 -1.28
CA GLY A 17 7.67 -2.58 -1.31
C GLY A 17 9.01 -3.03 -1.86
N VAL A 18 9.59 -4.05 -1.25
CA VAL A 18 10.89 -4.63 -1.66
C VAL A 18 10.79 -6.14 -1.88
N PRO A 19 11.57 -6.70 -2.83
CA PRO A 19 11.45 -8.10 -3.21
C PRO A 19 12.08 -9.08 -2.22
N ASN A 20 12.83 -8.59 -1.22
CA ASN A 20 13.51 -9.43 -0.24
C ASN A 20 13.52 -8.72 1.12
N VAL A 21 13.35 -9.46 2.19
CA VAL A 21 13.36 -8.96 3.56
C VAL A 21 14.65 -8.23 3.93
N GLU A 22 15.80 -8.65 3.42
CA GLU A 22 17.09 -8.01 3.68
C GLU A 22 17.15 -6.55 3.18
N TRP A 23 16.32 -6.18 2.22
CA TRP A 23 16.26 -4.82 1.68
C TRP A 23 15.39 -3.88 2.52
N THR A 24 14.51 -4.39 3.37
CA THR A 24 13.63 -3.53 4.17
C THR A 24 14.42 -2.52 4.98
N PHE A 25 15.34 -2.98 5.81
CA PHE A 25 16.16 -2.13 6.64
C PHE A 25 17.09 -1.23 5.84
N ARG A 26 17.77 -1.78 4.83
CA ARG A 26 18.73 -1.03 4.00
C ARG A 26 18.07 0.14 3.27
N ILE A 27 16.91 -0.10 2.66
CA ILE A 27 16.17 0.94 1.95
C ILE A 27 15.63 1.99 2.94
N ALA A 28 15.15 1.59 4.11
CA ALA A 28 14.70 2.53 5.13
C ALA A 28 15.85 3.45 5.60
N GLN A 29 17.07 2.91 5.78
CA GLN A 29 18.26 3.72 6.11
C GLN A 29 18.59 4.70 4.98
N VAL A 30 18.60 4.25 3.73
CA VAL A 30 18.86 5.13 2.58
C VAL A 30 17.83 6.24 2.49
N LEU A 31 16.56 5.93 2.74
CA LEU A 31 15.50 6.96 2.75
C LEU A 31 15.73 7.99 3.86
N ALA A 32 16.15 7.54 5.05
CA ALA A 32 16.52 8.44 6.15
C ALA A 32 17.68 9.39 5.76
N GLU A 33 18.74 8.85 5.16
CA GLU A 33 19.88 9.64 4.68
C GLU A 33 19.51 10.63 3.56
N LEU A 34 18.50 10.29 2.75
CA LEU A 34 17.95 11.14 1.70
C LEU A 34 16.95 12.19 2.22
N GLY A 35 16.71 12.24 3.52
CA GLY A 35 15.86 13.22 4.17
C GLY A 35 14.36 12.89 4.14
N ALA A 36 13.98 11.61 3.95
CA ALA A 36 12.60 11.21 4.15
C ALA A 36 12.22 11.38 5.63
N GLU A 37 11.02 11.93 5.87
CA GLU A 37 10.50 12.15 7.22
C GLU A 37 9.89 10.88 7.81
N ARG A 38 9.16 10.14 6.97
CA ARG A 38 8.47 8.90 7.34
C ARG A 38 8.51 7.91 6.18
N ALA A 39 8.77 6.65 6.48
CA ALA A 39 8.64 5.58 5.50
C ALA A 39 8.22 4.26 6.15
N LEU A 40 7.44 3.47 5.42
CA LEU A 40 7.29 2.05 5.65
C LEU A 40 7.92 1.30 4.48
N VAL A 41 8.94 0.51 4.75
CA VAL A 41 9.54 -0.38 3.76
C VAL A 41 9.14 -1.80 4.10
N VAL A 42 8.43 -2.46 3.17
CA VAL A 42 7.66 -3.67 3.46
C VAL A 42 8.03 -4.83 2.54
N HIS A 43 7.89 -6.05 3.06
CA HIS A 43 8.04 -7.29 2.31
C HIS A 43 7.14 -8.37 2.91
N GLY A 44 6.25 -8.93 2.10
CA GLY A 44 5.41 -10.06 2.47
C GLY A 44 6.19 -11.37 2.51
N ALA A 45 6.01 -12.19 3.54
CA ALA A 45 6.65 -13.50 3.65
C ALA A 45 6.16 -14.49 2.58
N ASP A 46 5.12 -14.16 1.83
CA ASP A 46 4.60 -14.84 0.64
C ASP A 46 5.33 -14.43 -0.67
N GLY A 47 6.26 -13.47 -0.59
CA GLY A 47 7.00 -12.92 -1.71
C GLY A 47 6.41 -11.66 -2.34
N LEU A 48 5.26 -11.18 -1.86
CA LEU A 48 4.70 -9.91 -2.31
C LEU A 48 5.54 -8.72 -1.80
N CYS A 49 5.73 -7.73 -2.68
CA CYS A 49 6.39 -6.46 -2.32
C CYS A 49 5.38 -5.48 -1.73
N GLU A 50 4.54 -5.92 -0.78
CA GLU A 50 3.41 -5.16 -0.27
C GLU A 50 3.10 -5.54 1.18
N LEU A 51 2.26 -4.74 1.85
CA LEU A 51 1.52 -5.19 3.02
C LEU A 51 0.55 -6.27 2.56
N THR A 52 0.76 -7.51 3.00
CA THR A 52 -0.02 -8.65 2.53
C THR A 52 -0.98 -9.18 3.59
N THR A 53 -2.10 -9.74 3.13
CA THR A 53 -3.02 -10.48 4.00
C THR A 53 -2.85 -11.99 3.90
N THR A 54 -2.02 -12.50 2.98
CA THR A 54 -1.85 -13.96 2.78
C THR A 54 -0.73 -14.56 3.62
N ALA A 55 0.14 -13.68 4.16
CA ALA A 55 1.21 -14.05 5.09
C ALA A 55 1.49 -12.89 6.05
N LYS A 56 2.47 -13.05 6.94
CA LYS A 56 3.01 -11.93 7.70
C LYS A 56 3.81 -10.98 6.81
N THR A 57 3.85 -9.71 7.18
CA THR A 57 4.66 -8.70 6.52
C THR A 57 5.83 -8.29 7.40
N HIS A 58 7.03 -8.26 6.85
CA HIS A 58 8.22 -7.67 7.46
C HIS A 58 8.22 -6.16 7.17
N VAL A 59 8.43 -5.36 8.19
CA VAL A 59 8.37 -3.89 8.11
C VAL A 59 9.65 -3.30 8.67
N ALA A 60 10.22 -2.33 7.94
CA ALA A 60 11.15 -1.36 8.46
C ALA A 60 10.48 0.02 8.44
N GLU A 61 10.16 0.55 9.60
CA GLU A 61 9.53 1.86 9.75
C GLU A 61 10.59 2.93 10.03
N LEU A 62 10.65 3.94 9.16
CA LEU A 62 11.37 5.18 9.42
C LEU A 62 10.41 6.19 10.03
N ARG A 63 10.72 6.64 11.24
CA ARG A 63 9.98 7.69 11.95
C ARG A 63 10.93 8.47 12.86
N ASP A 64 10.83 9.79 12.85
CA ASP A 64 11.65 10.68 13.68
C ASP A 64 13.17 10.40 13.58
N GLY A 65 13.64 10.06 12.35
CA GLY A 65 15.04 9.75 12.05
C GLY A 65 15.52 8.39 12.55
N LYS A 66 14.63 7.54 13.08
CA LYS A 66 14.95 6.18 13.55
C LYS A 66 14.29 5.15 12.66
N VAL A 67 14.98 4.02 12.48
CA VAL A 67 14.44 2.86 11.76
C VAL A 67 14.17 1.74 12.76
N GLU A 68 12.92 1.32 12.85
CA GLU A 68 12.48 0.19 13.67
C GLU A 68 12.06 -0.99 12.78
N LEU A 69 12.37 -2.21 13.22
CA LEU A 69 12.02 -3.45 12.52
C LEU A 69 10.97 -4.21 13.32
N TYR A 70 9.90 -4.61 12.65
CA TYR A 70 8.88 -5.46 13.23
C TYR A 70 8.18 -6.31 12.17
N GLN A 71 7.27 -7.17 12.62
CA GLN A 71 6.43 -7.98 11.76
C GLN A 71 4.97 -7.69 12.08
N LEU A 72 4.12 -7.80 11.07
CA LEU A 72 2.67 -7.62 11.17
C LEU A 72 1.94 -8.83 10.66
N GLU A 73 0.92 -9.25 11.37
CA GLU A 73 -0.09 -10.18 10.88
C GLU A 73 -1.35 -9.38 10.49
N PRO A 74 -2.06 -9.75 9.41
CA PRO A 74 -3.23 -8.99 8.97
C PRO A 74 -4.35 -8.92 10.01
N GLU A 75 -4.46 -9.94 10.86
CA GLU A 75 -5.44 -10.01 11.94
C GLU A 75 -5.24 -8.92 13.01
N GLU A 76 -3.99 -8.46 13.20
CA GLU A 76 -3.65 -7.40 14.17
C GLU A 76 -4.26 -6.05 13.76
N VAL A 77 -4.51 -5.86 12.46
CA VAL A 77 -5.14 -4.64 11.93
C VAL A 77 -6.62 -4.83 11.56
N GLY A 78 -7.20 -5.98 11.93
CA GLY A 78 -8.63 -6.28 11.71
C GLY A 78 -8.95 -6.84 10.33
N LEU A 79 -7.94 -7.26 9.55
CA LEU A 79 -8.13 -7.91 8.25
C LEU A 79 -8.07 -9.43 8.39
N PRO A 80 -8.90 -10.19 7.66
CA PRO A 80 -8.83 -11.65 7.68
C PRO A 80 -7.60 -12.14 6.91
N ARG A 81 -7.13 -13.36 7.25
CA ARG A 81 -6.15 -14.08 6.44
C ARG A 81 -6.72 -14.35 5.05
N GLY A 82 -5.98 -13.92 4.03
CA GLY A 82 -6.36 -14.08 2.64
C GLY A 82 -5.81 -15.34 1.98
N ASN A 83 -6.17 -15.51 0.72
CA ASN A 83 -5.68 -16.59 -0.14
C ASN A 83 -4.96 -15.99 -1.36
N LEU A 84 -3.68 -16.33 -1.56
CA LEU A 84 -2.85 -15.79 -2.64
C LEU A 84 -3.40 -16.13 -4.05
N GLU A 85 -4.07 -17.28 -4.20
CA GLU A 85 -4.66 -17.66 -5.49
C GLU A 85 -5.76 -16.69 -5.97
N GLU A 86 -6.46 -16.01 -5.05
CA GLU A 86 -7.45 -14.99 -5.38
C GLU A 86 -6.81 -13.71 -5.98
N MET A 87 -5.51 -13.55 -5.81
CA MET A 87 -4.73 -12.41 -6.33
C MET A 87 -4.20 -12.64 -7.76
N ARG A 88 -4.34 -13.87 -8.29
CA ARG A 88 -3.82 -14.19 -9.64
C ARG A 88 -4.64 -13.50 -10.70
N ILE A 89 -3.93 -12.91 -11.65
CA ILE A 89 -4.47 -12.17 -12.79
C ILE A 89 -3.63 -12.54 -14.01
N ASP A 90 -4.30 -12.92 -15.10
CA ASP A 90 -3.62 -13.40 -16.31
C ASP A 90 -3.54 -12.32 -17.41
N SER A 91 -4.24 -11.18 -17.25
CA SER A 91 -4.23 -10.10 -18.23
C SER A 91 -4.35 -8.70 -17.62
N PRO A 92 -3.89 -7.65 -18.32
CA PRO A 92 -4.10 -6.26 -17.92
C PRO A 92 -5.60 -5.89 -17.82
N GLU A 93 -6.43 -6.48 -18.67
CA GLU A 93 -7.88 -6.25 -18.68
C GLU A 93 -8.54 -6.79 -17.42
N GLU A 94 -8.15 -7.99 -16.99
CA GLU A 94 -8.60 -8.59 -15.71
C GLU A 94 -8.14 -7.75 -14.53
N SER A 95 -6.89 -7.27 -14.54
CA SER A 95 -6.37 -6.36 -13.51
C SER A 95 -7.20 -5.09 -13.42
N ALA A 96 -7.49 -4.45 -14.57
CA ALA A 96 -8.31 -3.26 -14.61
C ALA A 96 -9.73 -3.51 -14.10
N GLN A 97 -10.31 -4.67 -14.44
CA GLN A 97 -11.63 -5.06 -13.95
C GLN A 97 -11.62 -5.27 -12.43
N MET A 98 -10.62 -5.97 -11.91
CA MET A 98 -10.47 -6.19 -10.46
C MET A 98 -10.36 -4.87 -9.70
N ILE A 99 -9.56 -3.93 -10.17
CA ILE A 99 -9.43 -2.58 -9.58
C ILE A 99 -10.78 -1.87 -9.54
N ARG A 100 -11.56 -1.92 -10.63
CA ARG A 100 -12.90 -1.33 -10.68
C ARG A 100 -13.83 -1.96 -9.66
N GLU A 101 -13.82 -3.27 -9.54
CA GLU A 101 -14.67 -4.01 -8.60
C GLU A 101 -14.31 -3.69 -7.14
N ILE A 102 -13.01 -3.57 -6.82
CA ILE A 102 -12.55 -3.14 -5.50
C ILE A 102 -13.07 -1.74 -5.19
N LEU A 103 -12.81 -0.78 -6.06
CA LEU A 103 -13.16 0.63 -5.82
C LEU A 103 -14.67 0.91 -5.85
N GLN A 104 -15.46 0.05 -6.52
CA GLN A 104 -16.93 0.09 -6.50
C GLN A 104 -17.53 -0.69 -5.32
N GLY A 105 -16.72 -1.26 -4.44
CA GLY A 105 -17.19 -2.05 -3.29
C GLY A 105 -17.77 -3.42 -3.65
N LYS A 106 -17.61 -3.89 -4.90
CA LYS A 106 -18.15 -5.17 -5.39
C LYS A 106 -17.29 -6.37 -5.01
N ASN A 107 -15.97 -6.18 -4.93
CA ASN A 107 -15.04 -7.23 -4.47
C ASN A 107 -14.92 -7.15 -2.95
N GLN A 108 -15.11 -8.29 -2.27
CA GLN A 108 -15.01 -8.40 -0.80
C GLN A 108 -13.93 -9.42 -0.37
N GLY A 109 -13.14 -9.94 -1.33
CA GLY A 109 -12.12 -10.96 -1.12
C GLY A 109 -10.73 -10.40 -0.80
N THR A 110 -9.75 -11.28 -0.91
CA THR A 110 -8.33 -10.99 -0.67
C THR A 110 -7.79 -9.77 -1.42
N PRO A 111 -8.11 -9.55 -2.73
CA PRO A 111 -7.61 -8.38 -3.45
C PRO A 111 -8.03 -7.05 -2.83
N ARG A 112 -9.28 -6.97 -2.35
CA ARG A 112 -9.76 -5.79 -1.62
C ARG A 112 -9.00 -5.59 -0.32
N HIS A 113 -8.82 -6.65 0.47
CA HIS A 113 -8.15 -6.54 1.77
C HIS A 113 -6.69 -6.10 1.61
N VAL A 114 -5.95 -6.62 0.62
CA VAL A 114 -4.59 -6.16 0.31
C VAL A 114 -4.58 -4.70 -0.11
N ALA A 115 -5.51 -4.27 -0.97
CA ALA A 115 -5.62 -2.87 -1.39
C ALA A 115 -5.90 -1.93 -0.20
N LEU A 116 -6.82 -2.30 0.71
CA LEU A 116 -7.13 -1.54 1.92
C LEU A 116 -5.91 -1.46 2.85
N TYR A 117 -5.16 -2.57 3.00
CA TYR A 117 -3.98 -2.61 3.86
C TYR A 117 -2.87 -1.69 3.35
N ASN A 118 -2.60 -1.70 2.04
CA ASN A 118 -1.60 -0.80 1.45
C ASN A 118 -2.06 0.66 1.46
N ALA A 119 -3.36 0.93 1.27
CA ALA A 119 -3.92 2.26 1.48
C ALA A 119 -3.76 2.74 2.93
N ALA A 120 -3.95 1.86 3.90
CA ALA A 120 -3.69 2.14 5.31
C ALA A 120 -2.23 2.52 5.57
N GLY A 121 -1.27 1.75 5.02
CA GLY A 121 0.15 2.08 5.09
C GLY A 121 0.47 3.46 4.51
N ALA A 122 -0.13 3.80 3.37
CA ALA A 122 0.01 5.13 2.76
C ALA A 122 -0.57 6.25 3.65
N LEU A 123 -1.71 6.02 4.31
CA LEU A 123 -2.32 6.96 5.23
C LEU A 123 -1.48 7.17 6.51
N VAL A 124 -0.88 6.10 7.05
CA VAL A 124 0.02 6.17 8.21
C VAL A 124 1.25 7.00 7.90
N VAL A 125 1.96 6.72 6.81
CA VAL A 125 3.17 7.49 6.45
C VAL A 125 2.85 8.95 6.14
N ALA A 126 1.67 9.22 5.57
CA ALA A 126 1.19 10.57 5.30
C ALA A 126 0.69 11.30 6.55
N GLY A 127 0.70 10.67 7.73
CA GLY A 127 0.22 11.27 8.98
C GLY A 127 -1.28 11.59 9.00
N LYS A 128 -2.08 10.84 8.24
CA LYS A 128 -3.54 11.02 8.13
C LYS A 128 -4.32 10.17 9.14
N VAL A 129 -3.67 9.17 9.70
CA VAL A 129 -4.15 8.28 10.75
C VAL A 129 -2.99 7.97 11.70
N GLU A 130 -3.29 7.47 12.90
CA GLU A 130 -2.27 7.19 13.91
C GLU A 130 -1.59 5.84 13.67
N ASP A 131 -2.37 4.81 13.31
CA ASP A 131 -1.89 3.45 13.11
C ASP A 131 -2.55 2.76 11.90
N LEU A 132 -2.12 1.52 11.63
CA LEU A 132 -2.60 0.75 10.49
C LEU A 132 -4.05 0.29 10.65
N ARG A 133 -4.53 0.06 11.86
CA ARG A 133 -5.93 -0.32 12.12
C ARG A 133 -6.87 0.83 11.75
N ASP A 134 -6.59 2.03 12.25
CA ASP A 134 -7.31 3.25 11.89
C ASP A 134 -7.23 3.49 10.38
N GLY A 135 -6.07 3.20 9.79
CA GLY A 135 -5.85 3.29 8.35
C GLY A 135 -6.75 2.35 7.55
N VAL A 136 -6.89 1.09 7.97
CA VAL A 136 -7.79 0.11 7.34
C VAL A 136 -9.24 0.57 7.46
N GLU A 137 -9.68 1.03 8.62
CA GLU A 137 -11.04 1.56 8.81
C GLU A 137 -11.29 2.76 7.89
N ARG A 138 -10.36 3.68 7.82
CA ARG A 138 -10.47 4.86 6.95
C ARG A 138 -10.48 4.50 5.47
N ALA A 139 -9.61 3.60 5.02
CA ALA A 139 -9.58 3.13 3.64
C ALA A 139 -10.89 2.41 3.27
N THR A 140 -11.43 1.59 4.18
CA THR A 140 -12.73 0.92 4.02
C THR A 140 -13.85 1.93 3.81
N GLN A 141 -13.93 2.96 4.66
CA GLN A 141 -14.94 4.03 4.52
C GLN A 141 -14.85 4.76 3.17
N LEU A 142 -13.62 5.03 2.67
CA LEU A 142 -13.41 5.71 1.39
C LEU A 142 -13.86 4.86 0.19
N VAL A 143 -13.64 3.55 0.26
CA VAL A 143 -14.10 2.62 -0.79
C VAL A 143 -15.62 2.45 -0.72
N ASP A 144 -16.17 2.19 0.47
CA ASP A 144 -17.60 1.89 0.64
C ASP A 144 -18.50 3.11 0.38
N SER A 145 -17.99 4.33 0.61
CA SER A 145 -18.70 5.57 0.25
C SER A 145 -18.64 5.90 -1.25
N GLY A 146 -17.87 5.17 -2.06
CA GLY A 146 -17.63 5.47 -3.47
C GLY A 146 -16.64 6.62 -3.72
N SER A 147 -16.08 7.23 -2.66
CA SER A 147 -15.14 8.36 -2.81
C SER A 147 -13.85 7.96 -3.53
N ALA A 148 -13.38 6.74 -3.31
CA ALA A 148 -12.20 6.22 -4.00
C ALA A 148 -12.46 6.00 -5.50
N TRP A 149 -13.66 5.49 -5.86
CA TRP A 149 -14.09 5.35 -7.24
C TRP A 149 -14.18 6.71 -7.95
N GLN A 150 -14.83 7.69 -7.32
CA GLN A 150 -14.91 9.04 -7.88
C GLN A 150 -13.53 9.64 -8.16
N ARG A 151 -12.55 9.39 -7.30
CA ARG A 151 -11.18 9.91 -7.50
C ARG A 151 -10.50 9.28 -8.72
N LEU A 152 -10.75 7.98 -8.99
CA LEU A 152 -10.26 7.35 -10.21
C LEU A 152 -10.90 7.96 -11.46
N ASP A 153 -12.21 8.19 -11.45
CA ASP A 153 -12.92 8.82 -12.58
C ASP A 153 -12.37 10.22 -12.86
N GLU A 154 -12.15 11.05 -11.83
CA GLU A 154 -11.54 12.38 -11.96
C GLU A 154 -10.13 12.30 -12.58
N LEU A 155 -9.31 11.30 -12.17
CA LEU A 155 -7.98 11.08 -12.73
C LEU A 155 -8.05 10.71 -14.22
N VAL A 156 -8.94 9.81 -14.59
CA VAL A 156 -9.16 9.39 -15.98
C VAL A 156 -9.59 10.57 -16.83
N GLU A 157 -10.53 11.39 -16.36
CA GLU A 157 -10.96 12.59 -17.07
C GLU A 157 -9.81 13.59 -17.23
N PHE A 158 -9.03 13.84 -16.17
CA PHE A 158 -7.91 14.77 -16.21
C PHE A 158 -6.86 14.36 -17.25
N THR A 159 -6.47 13.09 -17.24
CA THR A 159 -5.44 12.57 -18.16
C THR A 159 -5.92 12.55 -19.62
N ASN A 160 -7.21 12.34 -19.87
CA ASN A 160 -7.77 12.38 -21.23
C ASN A 160 -7.98 13.81 -21.78
N ARG A 161 -8.09 14.82 -20.90
CA ARG A 161 -8.17 16.23 -21.34
C ARG A 161 -6.81 16.83 -21.69
N ALA A 162 -5.73 16.25 -21.17
CA ALA A 162 -4.35 16.73 -21.37
C ALA A 162 -3.68 16.12 -22.62
N ALA A 163 -4.37 15.25 -23.35
CA ALA A 163 -3.95 14.66 -24.62
C ALA A 163 -4.65 15.37 -25.79
#